data_5e6f56840dd178213fe3923733e9a599
#
_entry.id   5e6f56840dd178213fe3923733e9a599
#
_cell.length_a   1.000
_cell.length_b   1.000
_cell.length_c   1.000
_cell.angle_alpha   90.00
_cell.angle_beta   90.00
_cell.angle_gamma   90.00
#
_symmetry.space_group_name_H-M   'P 1'
#
loop_
_entity.id
_entity.type
_entity.pdbx_description
1 polymer ?
#
loop_
_entity_poly.entity_id
_entity_poly.type
_entity_poly.pdbx_seq_one_letter_code
_entity_poly.pdbx_strand_id
1 'polypeptide(L)'
;MFGIDKKLIEYIIAKSNYSELSSKSAEVSFFLMLSIFPFLIFTISSIAYIPILHLNKYIALFRNMMPEGAFAVLSSIIVSAIDNRNLKFLAVSFVLTMWTFSRAVKALIKGMNRAYKVKETRSFFKILSISFLFTIMLLVLIFLSMIFLVYGEKIGYFIFNLVGLDEIFIKIWDILRYTVGIITIIVIFTLLYKYTPNKKLTIKESAPGA
;
A
#
# COMPACT_ATOMS: atom_id res chain seq x y z
N MET A 1 9.67 1.23 -31.71
CA MET A 1 10.47 0.04 -31.33
C MET A 1 11.70 0.57 -30.62
N PHE A 2 11.62 0.74 -29.28
CA PHE A 2 12.72 1.27 -28.47
C PHE A 2 13.77 0.18 -28.34
N GLY A 3 14.85 0.26 -29.12
CA GLY A 3 16.01 -0.59 -28.94
C GLY A 3 16.74 -0.18 -27.66
N ILE A 4 16.48 -0.89 -26.57
CA ILE A 4 17.28 -0.76 -25.34
C ILE A 4 18.70 -1.18 -25.72
N ASP A 5 19.64 -0.22 -25.65
CA ASP A 5 21.03 -0.45 -26.02
C ASP A 5 21.63 -1.57 -25.17
N LYS A 6 22.04 -2.67 -25.82
CA LYS A 6 22.61 -3.84 -25.17
C LYS A 6 23.79 -3.49 -24.27
N LYS A 7 24.54 -2.45 -24.62
CA LYS A 7 25.62 -1.86 -23.81
C LYS A 7 25.10 -1.21 -22.52
N LEU A 8 23.88 -0.62 -22.56
CA LEU A 8 23.25 -0.06 -21.36
C LEU A 8 22.85 -1.15 -20.37
N ILE A 9 22.31 -2.26 -20.87
CA ILE A 9 21.96 -3.42 -20.07
C ILE A 9 23.21 -4.06 -19.45
N GLU A 10 24.25 -4.29 -20.24
CA GLU A 10 25.53 -4.83 -19.75
C GLU A 10 26.20 -3.89 -18.73
N TYR A 11 26.14 -2.58 -18.95
CA TYR A 11 26.63 -1.59 -17.98
C TYR A 11 25.84 -1.59 -16.68
N ILE A 12 24.51 -1.71 -16.73
CA ILE A 12 23.63 -1.82 -15.56
C ILE A 12 23.92 -3.12 -14.81
N ILE A 13 24.08 -4.24 -15.51
CA ILE A 13 24.38 -5.56 -14.93
C ILE A 13 25.77 -5.56 -14.28
N ALA A 14 26.79 -5.02 -14.96
CA ALA A 14 28.15 -4.96 -14.42
C ALA A 14 28.31 -3.98 -13.25
N LYS A 15 27.50 -2.92 -13.20
CA LYS A 15 27.57 -1.88 -12.17
C LYS A 15 26.73 -2.22 -10.93
N SER A 16 25.74 -3.06 -11.05
CA SER A 16 24.99 -3.59 -9.90
C SER A 16 25.81 -4.74 -9.31
N ASN A 17 26.19 -4.62 -8.03
CA ASN A 17 26.59 -5.79 -7.23
C ASN A 17 25.32 -6.67 -7.11
N TYR A 18 25.08 -7.48 -8.13
CA TYR A 18 23.84 -8.23 -8.34
C TYR A 18 23.45 -9.06 -7.12
N SER A 19 24.45 -9.66 -6.43
CA SER A 19 24.24 -10.44 -5.23
C SER A 19 23.70 -9.62 -4.04
N GLU A 20 24.16 -8.40 -3.86
CA GLU A 20 23.74 -7.57 -2.73
C GLU A 20 22.40 -6.90 -2.96
N LEU A 21 22.09 -6.46 -4.18
CA LEU A 21 20.78 -5.92 -4.54
C LEU A 21 19.72 -7.01 -4.46
N SER A 22 20.01 -8.21 -4.98
CA SER A 22 19.16 -9.38 -4.89
C SER A 22 18.87 -9.77 -3.43
N SER A 23 19.90 -9.80 -2.57
CA SER A 23 19.74 -10.08 -1.13
C SER A 23 18.84 -9.05 -0.44
N LYS A 24 18.97 -7.75 -0.77
CA LYS A 24 18.12 -6.70 -0.19
C LYS A 24 16.71 -6.76 -0.71
N SER A 25 16.51 -7.06 -1.97
CA SER A 25 15.18 -7.28 -2.54
C SER A 25 14.48 -8.47 -1.88
N ALA A 26 15.21 -9.57 -1.65
CA ALA A 26 14.70 -10.73 -0.93
C ALA A 26 14.32 -10.38 0.53
N GLU A 27 15.15 -9.58 1.23
CA GLU A 27 14.84 -9.10 2.59
C GLU A 27 13.53 -8.28 2.61
N VAL A 28 13.35 -7.35 1.66
CA VAL A 28 12.12 -6.56 1.53
C VAL A 28 10.91 -7.46 1.27
N SER A 29 11.03 -8.36 0.28
CA SER A 29 9.95 -9.27 -0.10
C SER A 29 9.56 -10.19 1.05
N PHE A 30 10.53 -10.71 1.80
CA PHE A 30 10.27 -11.54 2.98
C PHE A 30 9.44 -10.80 4.03
N PHE A 31 9.84 -9.58 4.40
CA PHE A 31 9.10 -8.82 5.40
C PHE A 31 7.74 -8.34 4.90
N LEU A 32 7.59 -8.04 3.61
CA LEU A 32 6.29 -7.73 3.01
C LEU A 32 5.36 -8.95 3.09
N MET A 33 5.84 -10.14 2.69
CA MET A 33 5.06 -11.38 2.80
C MET A 33 4.69 -11.70 4.25
N LEU A 34 5.63 -11.54 5.18
CA LEU A 34 5.38 -11.77 6.60
C LEU A 34 4.33 -10.81 7.15
N SER A 35 4.25 -9.59 6.62
CA SER A 35 3.27 -8.59 7.06
C SER A 35 1.85 -8.84 6.57
N ILE A 36 1.66 -9.67 5.53
CA ILE A 36 0.33 -9.95 4.96
C ILE A 36 -0.60 -10.57 6.02
N PHE A 37 -0.12 -11.52 6.81
CA PHE A 37 -0.95 -12.20 7.80
C PHE A 37 -1.45 -11.26 8.92
N PRO A 38 -0.58 -10.53 9.64
CA PRO A 38 -1.04 -9.56 10.63
C PRO A 38 -1.93 -8.47 10.02
N PHE A 39 -1.63 -8.03 8.78
CA PHE A 39 -2.41 -7.05 8.07
C PHE A 39 -3.83 -7.55 7.74
N LEU A 40 -3.96 -8.78 7.26
CA LEU A 40 -5.28 -9.38 7.00
C LEU A 40 -6.09 -9.51 8.30
N ILE A 41 -5.46 -9.98 9.38
CA ILE A 41 -6.10 -10.07 10.69
C ILE A 41 -6.56 -8.70 11.16
N PHE A 42 -5.71 -7.69 11.07
CA PHE A 42 -6.04 -6.31 11.42
C PHE A 42 -7.19 -5.76 10.58
N THR A 43 -7.16 -5.98 9.26
CA THR A 43 -8.19 -5.51 8.34
C THR A 43 -9.55 -6.14 8.64
N ILE A 44 -9.59 -7.47 8.80
CA ILE A 44 -10.82 -8.20 9.13
C ILE A 44 -11.37 -7.75 10.50
N SER A 45 -10.49 -7.64 11.49
CA SER A 45 -10.88 -7.15 12.81
C SER A 45 -11.38 -5.71 12.79
N SER A 46 -10.83 -4.86 11.92
CA SER A 46 -11.26 -3.46 11.74
C SER A 46 -12.66 -3.36 11.14
N ILE A 47 -13.03 -4.25 10.22
CA ILE A 47 -14.36 -4.30 9.61
C ILE A 47 -15.45 -4.44 10.69
N ALA A 48 -15.18 -5.20 11.75
CA ALA A 48 -16.11 -5.40 12.86
C ALA A 48 -16.49 -4.11 13.64
N TYR A 49 -15.66 -3.07 13.53
CA TYR A 49 -15.86 -1.77 14.19
C TYR A 49 -16.41 -0.69 13.26
N ILE A 50 -16.47 -0.95 11.96
CA ILE A 50 -17.05 0.00 10.99
C ILE A 50 -18.56 -0.29 10.92
N PRO A 51 -19.45 0.70 11.18
CA PRO A 51 -20.88 0.52 11.05
C PRO A 51 -21.28 0.42 9.58
N ILE A 52 -21.05 -0.73 8.96
CA ILE A 52 -21.44 -0.97 7.56
C ILE A 52 -22.88 -1.43 7.55
N LEU A 53 -23.81 -0.54 7.24
CA LEU A 53 -25.26 -0.79 7.17
C LEU A 53 -25.67 -1.89 6.18
N HIS A 54 -24.80 -2.32 5.26
CA HIS A 54 -25.11 -3.28 4.21
C HIS A 54 -23.99 -4.30 3.97
N LEU A 55 -23.40 -4.82 5.04
CA LEU A 55 -22.29 -5.78 4.96
C LEU A 55 -22.63 -6.98 4.05
N ASN A 56 -23.87 -7.49 4.15
CA ASN A 56 -24.35 -8.61 3.32
C ASN A 56 -24.29 -8.30 1.82
N LYS A 57 -24.52 -7.06 1.40
CA LYS A 57 -24.42 -6.66 -0.01
C LYS A 57 -22.98 -6.74 -0.52
N TYR A 58 -22.02 -6.33 0.30
CA TYR A 58 -20.61 -6.37 -0.06
C TYR A 58 -20.04 -7.79 -0.02
N ILE A 59 -20.44 -8.58 0.96
CA ILE A 59 -20.10 -10.02 1.02
C ILE A 59 -20.64 -10.73 -0.23
N ALA A 60 -21.84 -10.40 -0.68
CA ALA A 60 -22.45 -10.99 -1.89
C ALA A 60 -21.66 -10.66 -3.18
N LEU A 61 -20.97 -9.49 -3.26
CA LEU A 61 -20.10 -9.18 -4.39
C LEU A 61 -18.90 -10.13 -4.48
N PHE A 62 -18.32 -10.51 -3.34
CA PHE A 62 -17.21 -11.47 -3.31
C PHE A 62 -17.64 -12.88 -3.68
N ARG A 63 -18.90 -13.24 -3.43
CA ARG A 63 -19.44 -14.56 -3.81
C ARG A 63 -19.32 -14.85 -5.31
N ASN A 64 -19.53 -13.82 -6.15
CA ASN A 64 -19.45 -13.97 -7.60
C ASN A 64 -18.01 -13.96 -8.14
N MET A 65 -17.03 -13.60 -7.30
CA MET A 65 -15.61 -13.45 -7.69
C MET A 65 -14.73 -14.59 -7.21
N MET A 66 -15.22 -15.47 -6.34
CA MET A 66 -14.43 -16.54 -5.70
C MET A 66 -15.15 -17.90 -5.81
N PRO A 67 -14.37 -19.02 -5.78
CA PRO A 67 -14.91 -20.36 -5.59
C PRO A 67 -15.70 -20.47 -4.29
N GLU A 68 -16.77 -21.30 -4.28
CA GLU A 68 -17.66 -21.44 -3.13
C GLU A 68 -16.92 -21.78 -1.82
N GLY A 69 -15.93 -22.67 -1.87
CA GLY A 69 -15.13 -23.02 -0.68
C GLY A 69 -14.33 -21.84 -0.10
N ALA A 70 -13.74 -21.01 -0.96
CA ALA A 70 -13.02 -19.81 -0.53
C ALA A 70 -13.97 -18.75 0.05
N PHE A 71 -15.16 -18.60 -0.56
CA PHE A 71 -16.19 -17.70 -0.07
C PHE A 71 -16.73 -18.15 1.31
N ALA A 72 -16.97 -19.44 1.51
CA ALA A 72 -17.42 -19.97 2.79
C ALA A 72 -16.44 -19.68 3.92
N VAL A 73 -15.14 -19.86 3.66
CA VAL A 73 -14.08 -19.54 4.63
C VAL A 73 -14.04 -18.03 4.90
N LEU A 74 -14.05 -17.19 3.89
CA LEU A 74 -14.01 -15.74 4.05
C LEU A 74 -15.22 -15.23 4.83
N SER A 75 -16.42 -15.67 4.48
CA SER A 75 -17.65 -15.26 5.15
C SER A 75 -17.68 -15.69 6.62
N SER A 76 -17.25 -16.91 6.93
CA SER A 76 -17.17 -17.39 8.31
C SER A 76 -16.18 -16.57 9.16
N ILE A 77 -15.03 -16.19 8.59
CA ILE A 77 -14.04 -15.33 9.27
C ILE A 77 -14.62 -13.94 9.55
N ILE A 78 -15.30 -13.33 8.57
CA ILE A 78 -15.90 -12.00 8.74
C ILE A 78 -17.00 -12.04 9.79
N VAL A 79 -17.92 -13.02 9.73
CA VAL A 79 -18.99 -13.17 10.71
C VAL A 79 -18.41 -13.39 12.10
N SER A 80 -17.45 -14.31 12.24
CA SER A 80 -16.78 -14.55 13.52
C SER A 80 -16.08 -13.29 14.08
N ALA A 81 -15.48 -12.46 13.23
CA ALA A 81 -14.85 -11.21 13.64
C ALA A 81 -15.87 -10.18 14.15
N ILE A 82 -17.07 -10.16 13.57
CA ILE A 82 -18.16 -9.26 13.97
C ILE A 82 -18.78 -9.72 15.29
N ASP A 83 -19.04 -11.02 15.44
CA ASP A 83 -19.68 -11.61 16.62
C ASP A 83 -18.74 -11.55 17.84
N ASN A 84 -17.44 -11.74 17.61
CA ASN A 84 -16.41 -11.77 18.65
C ASN A 84 -15.54 -10.53 18.65
N ARG A 85 -16.14 -9.32 18.66
CA ARG A 85 -15.40 -8.06 18.69
C ARG A 85 -14.41 -8.02 19.85
N ASN A 86 -13.14 -7.97 19.55
CA ASN A 86 -12.09 -7.94 20.56
C ASN A 86 -11.09 -6.83 20.27
N LEU A 87 -11.18 -5.73 21.01
CA LEU A 87 -10.31 -4.57 20.85
C LEU A 87 -8.83 -4.91 21.14
N LYS A 88 -8.56 -5.82 22.06
CA LYS A 88 -7.18 -6.26 22.36
C LYS A 88 -6.59 -6.98 21.15
N PHE A 89 -7.38 -7.84 20.50
CA PHE A 89 -6.95 -8.55 19.31
C PHE A 89 -6.71 -7.60 18.13
N LEU A 90 -7.57 -6.62 17.94
CA LEU A 90 -7.39 -5.54 16.96
C LEU A 90 -6.09 -4.76 17.23
N ALA A 91 -5.85 -4.35 18.47
CA ALA A 91 -4.65 -3.60 18.84
C ALA A 91 -3.37 -4.43 18.64
N VAL A 92 -3.35 -5.70 19.03
CA VAL A 92 -2.20 -6.58 18.84
C VAL A 92 -1.92 -6.80 17.37
N SER A 93 -2.93 -7.07 16.54
CA SER A 93 -2.77 -7.24 15.09
C SER A 93 -2.28 -5.96 14.41
N PHE A 94 -2.74 -4.78 14.84
CA PHE A 94 -2.24 -3.49 14.39
C PHE A 94 -0.74 -3.32 14.71
N VAL A 95 -0.33 -3.56 15.96
CA VAL A 95 1.07 -3.44 16.38
C VAL A 95 1.97 -4.42 15.61
N LEU A 96 1.53 -5.66 15.43
CA LEU A 96 2.27 -6.65 14.64
C LEU A 96 2.40 -6.23 13.17
N THR A 97 1.32 -5.72 12.58
CA THR A 97 1.34 -5.18 11.21
C THR A 97 2.34 -4.05 11.10
N MET A 98 2.25 -3.06 11.99
CA MET A 98 3.17 -1.93 12.02
C MET A 98 4.62 -2.37 12.17
N TRP A 99 4.89 -3.34 13.03
CA TRP A 99 6.23 -3.85 13.26
C TRP A 99 6.81 -4.56 12.02
N THR A 100 6.06 -5.45 11.41
CA THR A 100 6.50 -6.21 10.22
C THR A 100 6.67 -5.33 8.99
N PHE A 101 5.73 -4.43 8.69
CA PHE A 101 5.85 -3.44 7.62
C PHE A 101 7.03 -2.50 7.83
N SER A 102 7.25 -2.02 9.07
CA SER A 102 8.40 -1.18 9.39
C SER A 102 9.73 -1.88 9.10
N ARG A 103 9.80 -3.21 9.26
CA ARG A 103 10.97 -4.01 8.87
C ARG A 103 11.19 -4.00 7.36
N ALA A 104 10.13 -4.15 6.57
CA ALA A 104 10.21 -4.06 5.11
C ALA A 104 10.71 -2.68 4.66
N VAL A 105 10.16 -1.60 5.23
CA VAL A 105 10.61 -0.23 4.91
C VAL A 105 12.07 0.00 5.31
N LYS A 106 12.52 -0.53 6.46
CA LYS A 106 13.94 -0.46 6.85
C LYS A 106 14.85 -1.20 5.87
N ALA A 107 14.44 -2.37 5.39
CA ALA A 107 15.19 -3.11 4.37
C ALA A 107 15.25 -2.31 3.06
N LEU A 108 14.15 -1.66 2.67
CA LEU A 108 14.10 -0.76 1.52
C LEU A 108 15.04 0.45 1.68
N ILE A 109 15.06 1.11 2.85
CA ILE A 109 16.00 2.21 3.17
C ILE A 109 17.44 1.75 2.94
N LYS A 110 17.80 0.58 3.46
CA LYS A 110 19.16 0.02 3.29
C LYS A 110 19.48 -0.26 1.82
N GLY A 111 18.52 -0.85 1.09
CA GLY A 111 18.65 -1.12 -0.34
C GLY A 111 18.87 0.14 -1.16
N MET A 112 18.07 1.18 -0.90
CA MET A 112 18.18 2.47 -1.59
C MET A 112 19.49 3.20 -1.26
N ASN A 113 19.88 3.26 0.01
CA ASN A 113 21.17 3.86 0.38
C ASN A 113 22.34 3.18 -0.35
N ARG A 114 22.27 1.87 -0.53
CA ARG A 114 23.27 1.12 -1.25
C ARG A 114 23.25 1.41 -2.75
N ALA A 115 22.06 1.48 -3.36
CA ALA A 115 21.91 1.84 -4.77
C ALA A 115 22.47 3.24 -5.07
N TYR A 116 22.25 4.19 -4.17
CA TYR A 116 22.80 5.55 -4.27
C TYR A 116 24.26 5.66 -3.74
N LYS A 117 24.86 4.54 -3.29
CA LYS A 117 26.22 4.51 -2.69
C LYS A 117 26.42 5.50 -1.53
N VAL A 118 25.38 5.68 -0.72
CA VAL A 118 25.38 6.60 0.43
C VAL A 118 25.45 5.78 1.71
N LYS A 119 26.32 6.21 2.64
CA LYS A 119 26.36 5.61 3.98
C LYS A 119 25.19 6.13 4.81
N GLU A 120 24.58 5.24 5.60
CA GLU A 120 23.54 5.63 6.55
C GLU A 120 24.19 6.34 7.76
N THR A 121 23.86 7.60 7.94
CA THR A 121 24.35 8.43 9.06
C THR A 121 23.27 8.83 10.05
N ARG A 122 22.00 8.51 9.72
CA ARG A 122 20.86 8.82 10.59
C ARG A 122 20.86 7.92 11.81
N SER A 123 20.44 8.47 12.95
CA SER A 123 20.28 7.70 14.18
C SER A 123 19.22 6.61 14.00
N PHE A 124 19.33 5.54 14.80
CA PHE A 124 18.37 4.44 14.79
C PHE A 124 16.92 4.92 14.97
N PHE A 125 16.67 5.86 15.88
CA PHE A 125 15.34 6.42 16.10
C PHE A 125 14.80 7.18 14.89
N LYS A 126 15.65 7.90 14.16
CA LYS A 126 15.26 8.61 12.94
C LYS A 126 14.86 7.64 11.82
N ILE A 127 15.63 6.56 11.63
CA ILE A 127 15.27 5.50 10.67
C ILE A 127 13.97 4.82 11.08
N LEU A 128 13.79 4.57 12.37
CA LEU A 128 12.57 3.99 12.90
C LEU A 128 11.35 4.89 12.62
N SER A 129 11.45 6.18 12.93
CA SER A 129 10.38 7.16 12.68
C SER A 129 10.03 7.27 11.20
N ILE A 130 11.01 7.30 10.30
CA ILE A 130 10.79 7.30 8.85
C ILE A 130 10.05 6.01 8.45
N SER A 131 10.49 4.87 8.95
CA SER A 131 9.86 3.58 8.63
C SER A 131 8.41 3.52 9.10
N PHE A 132 8.12 3.97 10.32
CA PHE A 132 6.75 4.05 10.84
C PHE A 132 5.90 5.02 10.03
N LEU A 133 6.42 6.20 9.70
CA LEU A 133 5.70 7.19 8.91
C LEU A 133 5.27 6.62 7.55
N PHE A 134 6.22 6.01 6.81
CA PHE A 134 5.88 5.39 5.52
C PHE A 134 4.93 4.20 5.68
N THR A 135 5.07 3.40 6.74
CA THR A 135 4.13 2.33 7.01
C THR A 135 2.72 2.87 7.22
N ILE A 136 2.56 3.92 8.03
CA ILE A 136 1.26 4.57 8.24
C ILE A 136 0.74 5.15 6.92
N MET A 137 1.56 5.83 6.13
CA MET A 137 1.15 6.36 4.82
C MET A 137 0.64 5.25 3.90
N LEU A 138 1.33 4.12 3.83
CA LEU A 138 0.89 2.96 3.03
C LEU A 138 -0.41 2.36 3.54
N LEU A 139 -0.56 2.19 4.85
CA LEU A 139 -1.80 1.69 5.44
C LEU A 139 -2.96 2.65 5.16
N VAL A 140 -2.77 3.94 5.39
CA VAL A 140 -3.79 4.96 5.09
C VAL A 140 -4.17 4.93 3.62
N LEU A 141 -3.20 4.80 2.69
CA LEU A 141 -3.47 4.65 1.27
C LEU A 141 -4.36 3.43 0.99
N ILE A 142 -4.01 2.27 1.54
CA ILE A 142 -4.78 1.04 1.33
C ILE A 142 -6.21 1.21 1.85
N PHE A 143 -6.39 1.75 3.07
CA PHE A 143 -7.72 2.00 3.63
C PHE A 143 -8.51 3.03 2.84
N LEU A 144 -7.88 4.14 2.42
CA LEU A 144 -8.54 5.12 1.55
C LEU A 144 -8.95 4.49 0.21
N SER A 145 -8.08 3.69 -0.39
CA SER A 145 -8.40 2.98 -1.64
C SER A 145 -9.59 2.04 -1.45
N MET A 146 -9.67 1.32 -0.33
CA MET A 146 -10.82 0.47 -0.01
C MET A 146 -12.10 1.30 0.17
N ILE A 147 -12.03 2.43 0.88
CA ILE A 147 -13.18 3.34 1.06
C ILE A 147 -13.62 3.89 -0.30
N PHE A 148 -12.70 4.34 -1.14
CA PHE A 148 -13.01 4.82 -2.49
C PHE A 148 -13.62 3.73 -3.39
N LEU A 149 -13.15 2.48 -3.27
CA LEU A 149 -13.71 1.36 -4.01
C LEU A 149 -15.17 1.07 -3.60
N VAL A 150 -15.46 1.11 -2.29
CA VAL A 150 -16.78 0.74 -1.73
C VAL A 150 -17.77 1.89 -1.80
N TYR A 151 -17.33 3.10 -1.46
CA TYR A 151 -18.21 4.28 -1.34
C TYR A 151 -17.99 5.32 -2.42
N GLY A 152 -17.03 5.12 -3.31
CA GLY A 152 -16.63 6.12 -4.30
C GLY A 152 -17.78 6.63 -5.16
N GLU A 153 -18.68 5.73 -5.60
CA GLU A 153 -19.86 6.11 -6.37
C GLU A 153 -20.81 7.02 -5.57
N LYS A 154 -21.08 6.68 -4.31
CA LYS A 154 -21.94 7.49 -3.44
C LYS A 154 -21.32 8.84 -3.09
N ILE A 155 -20.02 8.86 -2.83
CA ILE A 155 -19.26 10.09 -2.56
C ILE A 155 -19.28 10.99 -3.82
N GLY A 156 -19.09 10.38 -4.97
CA GLY A 156 -19.13 11.09 -6.24
C GLY A 156 -20.50 11.69 -6.50
N TYR A 157 -21.57 10.91 -6.41
CA TYR A 157 -22.94 11.43 -6.56
C TYR A 157 -23.23 12.58 -5.59
N PHE A 158 -22.80 12.46 -4.33
CA PHE A 158 -22.98 13.52 -3.35
C PHE A 158 -22.26 14.82 -3.75
N ILE A 159 -21.00 14.72 -4.21
CA ILE A 159 -20.22 15.90 -4.61
C ILE A 159 -20.80 16.54 -5.87
N PHE A 160 -21.14 15.74 -6.90
CA PHE A 160 -21.65 16.26 -8.16
C PHE A 160 -23.06 16.84 -8.03
N ASN A 161 -23.89 16.27 -7.17
CA ASN A 161 -25.22 16.78 -6.86
C ASN A 161 -25.14 18.17 -6.19
N LEU A 162 -24.14 18.38 -5.31
CA LEU A 162 -23.90 19.72 -4.72
C LEU A 162 -23.52 20.78 -5.76
N VAL A 163 -22.97 20.37 -6.90
CA VAL A 163 -22.51 21.27 -7.97
C VAL A 163 -23.52 21.32 -9.13
N GLY A 164 -24.59 20.48 -9.13
CA GLY A 164 -25.61 20.43 -10.18
C GLY A 164 -25.14 19.84 -11.51
N LEU A 165 -24.20 18.89 -11.49
CA LEU A 165 -23.57 18.29 -12.67
C LEU A 165 -23.86 16.79 -12.79
N ASP A 166 -25.06 16.34 -12.46
CA ASP A 166 -25.43 14.93 -12.34
C ASP A 166 -25.22 14.12 -13.62
N GLU A 167 -25.53 14.67 -14.79
CA GLU A 167 -25.40 13.97 -16.08
C GLU A 167 -23.92 13.78 -16.49
N ILE A 168 -23.05 14.68 -16.09
CA ILE A 168 -21.62 14.63 -16.41
C ILE A 168 -20.90 13.64 -15.47
N PHE A 169 -21.43 13.44 -14.28
CA PHE A 169 -20.88 12.57 -13.26
C PHE A 169 -20.57 11.17 -13.77
N ILE A 170 -21.56 10.50 -14.40
CA ILE A 170 -21.43 9.09 -14.82
C ILE A 170 -20.28 8.89 -15.81
N LYS A 171 -20.04 9.87 -16.69
CA LYS A 171 -18.99 9.78 -17.71
C LYS A 171 -17.58 10.09 -17.18
N ILE A 172 -17.47 11.01 -16.24
CA ILE A 172 -16.18 11.52 -15.77
C ILE A 172 -15.71 10.80 -14.50
N TRP A 173 -16.65 10.30 -13.68
CA TRP A 173 -16.33 9.73 -12.38
C TRP A 173 -15.36 8.54 -12.44
N ASP A 174 -15.56 7.61 -13.36
CA ASP A 174 -14.68 6.45 -13.48
C ASP A 174 -13.25 6.87 -13.86
N ILE A 175 -13.12 7.78 -14.83
CA ILE A 175 -11.83 8.32 -15.25
C ILE A 175 -11.17 9.05 -14.08
N LEU A 176 -11.91 9.89 -13.37
CA LEU A 176 -11.40 10.67 -12.24
C LEU A 176 -10.92 9.74 -11.11
N ARG A 177 -11.71 8.73 -10.75
CA ARG A 177 -11.39 7.76 -9.70
C ARG A 177 -10.09 7.02 -9.99
N TYR A 178 -9.91 6.50 -11.20
CA TYR A 178 -8.68 5.80 -11.58
C TYR A 178 -7.49 6.74 -11.66
N THR A 179 -7.69 7.95 -12.20
CA THR A 179 -6.63 8.96 -12.32
C THR A 179 -6.14 9.41 -10.94
N VAL A 180 -7.03 9.69 -10.00
CA VAL A 180 -6.68 10.03 -8.61
C VAL A 180 -5.93 8.89 -7.94
N GLY A 181 -6.36 7.63 -8.15
CA GLY A 181 -5.66 6.45 -7.63
C GLY A 181 -4.22 6.37 -8.13
N ILE A 182 -4.01 6.48 -9.44
CA ILE A 182 -2.69 6.43 -10.07
C ILE A 182 -1.81 7.59 -9.57
N ILE A 183 -2.33 8.82 -9.56
CA ILE A 183 -1.58 9.99 -9.07
C ILE A 183 -1.16 9.79 -7.62
N THR A 184 -2.06 9.28 -6.78
CA THR A 184 -1.76 9.03 -5.36
C THR A 184 -0.63 8.01 -5.19
N ILE A 185 -0.63 6.93 -5.97
CA ILE A 185 0.45 5.93 -5.98
C ILE A 185 1.77 6.60 -6.38
N ILE A 186 1.79 7.35 -7.49
CA ILE A 186 2.99 8.05 -7.98
C ILE A 186 3.51 9.03 -6.91
N VAL A 187 2.64 9.80 -6.27
CA VAL A 187 3.04 10.74 -5.20
C VAL A 187 3.70 10.00 -4.04
N ILE A 188 3.09 8.91 -3.56
CA ILE A 188 3.64 8.14 -2.44
C ILE A 188 4.99 7.52 -2.79
N PHE A 189 5.13 6.91 -3.96
CA PHE A 189 6.41 6.38 -4.39
C PHE A 189 7.45 7.48 -4.59
N THR A 190 7.08 8.63 -5.15
CA THR A 190 7.98 9.80 -5.26
C THR A 190 8.48 10.26 -3.89
N LEU A 191 7.59 10.35 -2.89
CA LEU A 191 7.96 10.71 -1.52
C LEU A 191 8.85 9.63 -0.90
N LEU A 192 8.54 8.36 -1.13
CA LEU A 192 9.36 7.25 -0.68
C LEU A 192 10.77 7.32 -1.27
N TYR A 193 10.90 7.48 -2.59
CA TYR A 193 12.20 7.64 -3.26
C TYR A 193 12.97 8.88 -2.78
N LYS A 194 12.28 9.97 -2.46
CA LYS A 194 12.89 11.22 -1.99
C LYS A 194 13.42 11.13 -0.56
N TYR A 195 12.65 10.55 0.35
CA TYR A 195 12.96 10.59 1.79
C TYR A 195 13.61 9.31 2.33
N THR A 196 13.53 8.22 1.58
CA THR A 196 14.11 6.94 1.99
C THR A 196 15.65 6.96 1.98
N PRO A 197 16.34 7.40 0.90
CA PRO A 197 17.79 7.43 0.90
C PRO A 197 18.33 8.55 1.80
N ASN A 198 19.53 8.31 2.37
CA ASN A 198 20.26 9.31 3.16
C ASN A 198 20.98 10.33 2.25
N LYS A 199 20.23 10.87 1.28
CA LYS A 199 20.69 11.85 0.29
C LYS A 199 19.58 12.88 0.09
N LYS A 200 19.95 14.15 -0.02
CA LYS A 200 18.98 15.20 -0.37
C LYS A 200 18.64 15.08 -1.85
N LEU A 201 17.47 14.54 -2.16
CA LEU A 201 16.95 14.44 -3.51
C LEU A 201 15.84 15.48 -3.72
N THR A 202 15.79 16.03 -4.92
CA THR A 202 14.66 16.87 -5.38
C THR A 202 13.52 15.98 -5.87
N ILE A 203 12.30 16.52 -5.93
CA ILE A 203 11.14 15.80 -6.47
C ILE A 203 11.39 15.39 -7.92
N LYS A 204 12.05 16.26 -8.71
CA LYS A 204 12.37 15.99 -10.13
C LYS A 204 13.33 14.81 -10.31
N GLU A 205 14.23 14.58 -9.37
CA GLU A 205 15.15 13.44 -9.37
C GLU A 205 14.52 12.14 -8.89
N SER A 206 13.47 12.24 -8.07
CA SER A 206 12.78 11.09 -7.47
C SER A 206 11.61 10.59 -8.31
N ALA A 207 10.91 11.46 -9.02
CA ALA A 207 9.72 11.14 -9.80
C ALA A 207 9.94 10.12 -10.94
N PRO A 208 11.09 10.10 -11.67
CA PRO A 208 11.29 9.09 -12.72
C PRO A 208 11.40 7.65 -12.20
N GLY A 209 11.63 7.45 -10.91
CA GLY A 209 11.70 6.14 -10.28
C GLY A 209 10.37 5.68 -9.66
N ALA A 210 9.39 6.55 -9.62
CA ALA A 210 8.08 6.30 -9.04
C ALA A 210 7.06 5.88 -10.09
#